data_8807994f3c0157ae0c0c4c5c1e7bc2da
#
_entry.id   8807994f3c0157ae0c0c4c5c1e7bc2da
#
_cell.length_a   1.000
_cell.length_b   1.000
_cell.length_c   1.000
_cell.angle_alpha   90.00
_cell.angle_beta   90.00
_cell.angle_gamma   90.00
#
_symmetry.space_group_name_H-M   'P 1'
#
loop_
_entity.id
_entity.type
_entity.pdbx_description
1 polymer ?
#
loop_
_entity_poly.entity_id
_entity_poly.type
_entity_poly.pdbx_seq_one_letter_code
_entity_poly.pdbx_strand_id
1 'polypeptide(L)'
;LFSEIDKYFEQLYKELDIPESYYEKANTSYTSFNSWLGREDSSVKEFEPEIFLQGSFKLGTVIKPIGENDSYDIDMVCKFNNLSKQTISQKDLKTLLGEEVTSYAKSKSMVHKPKNGKRCWTLNYHDEAKFHMDILPCVEDSKKFINQLIIYKHAETTSFKEKAVAITDKRSDVYDVISDEWEISNPQGYYLWFQEQSNFIEKRAMLAEQYQMKVEALKEYKVKTPLQKSIQILKRHRDIMFEDNHDNKPSSIIITTLAAKAYRGGDNIRDVLKYIVENMHNYIEEIDGEYKVLNPVNPMENFADKWNDDLSLKYHFDNWLKEVKKNLTSYSESINIYGEDFQKRISDQLGISEVKSMAMVDADKAIIVVNSIPHRQKPKWSVYDWVNVYIKATKTKSGFSLPKAFQSGEILTKNVSLKFEAKAENIKQYEVHWQVTNTGIEAKNNGCLRGDFYDGQIIEGKRIRKETTHYVGTHVVECYLVKNGVCYGKSKPFIVNIRDGFSLEW
;
A
#
# COMPACT_ATOMS: atom_id res chain seq x y z
N LEU A 1 7.90 18.34 3.70
CA LEU A 1 9.05 17.43 3.58
C LEU A 1 8.73 16.16 4.37
N PHE A 2 8.54 15.04 3.68
CA PHE A 2 8.23 13.75 4.31
C PHE A 2 9.44 13.27 5.14
N SER A 3 9.19 12.80 6.36
CA SER A 3 10.19 12.16 7.20
C SER A 3 10.64 10.81 6.60
N GLU A 4 11.76 10.24 7.07
CA GLU A 4 12.20 8.91 6.62
C GLU A 4 11.18 7.81 6.92
N ILE A 5 10.43 7.94 8.01
CA ILE A 5 9.28 7.07 8.32
C ILE A 5 8.22 7.17 7.23
N ASP A 6 7.89 8.37 6.78
CA ASP A 6 6.86 8.57 5.77
C ASP A 6 7.27 7.89 4.46
N LYS A 7 8.54 8.00 4.08
CA LYS A 7 9.09 7.30 2.91
C LYS A 7 9.07 5.78 3.08
N TYR A 8 9.35 5.29 4.29
CA TYR A 8 9.27 3.88 4.60
C TYR A 8 7.83 3.36 4.45
N PHE A 9 6.83 4.07 4.98
CA PHE A 9 5.41 3.71 4.79
C PHE A 9 4.99 3.79 3.32
N GLU A 10 5.52 4.73 2.54
CA GLU A 10 5.29 4.80 1.09
C GLU A 10 5.93 3.61 0.34
N GLN A 11 7.04 3.07 0.81
CA GLN A 11 7.63 1.85 0.24
C GLN A 11 6.85 0.61 0.65
N LEU A 12 6.46 0.49 1.92
CA LEU A 12 5.65 -0.62 2.42
C LEU A 12 4.40 -0.81 1.57
N TYR A 13 3.62 0.26 1.33
CA TYR A 13 2.39 0.10 0.57
C TYR A 13 2.65 -0.36 -0.88
N LYS A 14 3.77 0.05 -1.49
CA LYS A 14 4.14 -0.39 -2.85
C LYS A 14 4.41 -1.89 -2.94
N GLU A 15 4.97 -2.47 -1.87
CA GLU A 15 5.16 -3.92 -1.78
C GLU A 15 3.82 -4.67 -1.58
N LEU A 16 2.81 -3.98 -1.02
CA LEU A 16 1.49 -4.55 -0.80
C LEU A 16 0.56 -4.44 -2.01
N ASP A 17 0.78 -3.46 -2.87
CA ASP A 17 -0.07 -3.26 -4.05
C ASP A 17 0.21 -4.31 -5.13
N ILE A 18 -0.81 -4.62 -5.93
CA ILE A 18 -0.62 -5.52 -7.06
C ILE A 18 0.12 -4.80 -8.19
N PRO A 19 0.96 -5.51 -8.98
CA PRO A 19 1.66 -4.93 -10.12
C PRO A 19 0.71 -4.30 -11.14
N GLU A 20 1.16 -3.23 -11.80
CA GLU A 20 0.38 -2.54 -12.85
C GLU A 20 -0.09 -3.53 -13.95
N SER A 21 0.76 -4.48 -14.33
CA SER A 21 0.40 -5.51 -15.31
C SER A 21 -0.82 -6.36 -14.90
N TYR A 22 -1.08 -6.51 -13.60
CA TYR A 22 -2.26 -7.24 -13.12
C TYR A 22 -3.53 -6.39 -13.22
N TYR A 23 -3.42 -5.08 -12.99
CA TYR A 23 -4.52 -4.15 -13.29
C TYR A 23 -4.89 -4.16 -14.77
N GLU A 24 -3.89 -4.18 -15.66
CA GLU A 24 -4.10 -4.22 -17.10
C GLU A 24 -4.72 -5.54 -17.55
N LYS A 25 -4.25 -6.69 -17.03
CA LYS A 25 -4.84 -8.01 -17.32
C LYS A 25 -6.30 -8.10 -16.84
N ALA A 26 -6.58 -7.59 -15.63
CA ALA A 26 -7.93 -7.53 -15.10
C ALA A 26 -8.86 -6.68 -15.98
N ASN A 27 -8.41 -5.50 -16.40
CA ASN A 27 -9.14 -4.62 -17.30
C ASN A 27 -9.39 -5.28 -18.67
N THR A 28 -8.39 -5.98 -19.20
CA THR A 28 -8.52 -6.70 -20.48
C THR A 28 -9.56 -7.81 -20.36
N SER A 29 -9.54 -8.60 -19.30
CA SER A 29 -10.50 -9.66 -19.05
C SER A 29 -11.92 -9.13 -18.84
N TYR A 30 -12.04 -8.07 -18.06
CA TYR A 30 -13.30 -7.34 -17.87
C TYR A 30 -13.89 -6.85 -19.20
N THR A 31 -13.08 -6.15 -20.00
CA THR A 31 -13.51 -5.62 -21.31
C THR A 31 -13.87 -6.74 -22.28
N SER A 32 -13.09 -7.83 -22.27
CA SER A 32 -13.36 -9.01 -23.11
C SER A 32 -14.70 -9.66 -22.75
N PHE A 33 -15.01 -9.81 -21.46
CA PHE A 33 -16.29 -10.38 -21.02
C PHE A 33 -17.46 -9.42 -21.30
N ASN A 34 -17.28 -8.13 -21.11
CA ASN A 34 -18.30 -7.12 -21.47
C ASN A 34 -18.64 -7.17 -22.98
N SER A 35 -17.61 -7.22 -23.83
CA SER A 35 -17.82 -7.36 -25.29
C SER A 35 -18.50 -8.68 -25.66
N TRP A 36 -18.22 -9.76 -24.91
CA TRP A 36 -18.87 -11.04 -25.10
C TRP A 36 -20.38 -11.00 -24.89
N LEU A 37 -20.81 -10.33 -23.80
CA LEU A 37 -22.23 -10.20 -23.49
C LEU A 37 -22.98 -9.30 -24.49
N GLY A 38 -22.32 -8.34 -25.12
CA GLY A 38 -22.88 -7.43 -26.09
C GLY A 38 -22.85 -7.92 -27.53
N ARG A 39 -22.30 -9.14 -27.84
CA ARG A 39 -22.20 -9.65 -29.19
C ARG A 39 -23.57 -9.96 -29.84
N GLU A 40 -23.66 -10.01 -31.19
CA GLU A 40 -24.91 -10.14 -31.92
C GLU A 40 -25.70 -11.43 -31.58
N ASP A 41 -25.00 -12.53 -31.34
CA ASP A 41 -25.56 -13.84 -31.00
C ASP A 41 -25.62 -14.12 -29.49
N SER A 42 -25.47 -13.10 -28.66
CA SER A 42 -25.61 -13.23 -27.22
C SER A 42 -27.06 -13.47 -26.82
N SER A 43 -27.30 -14.50 -25.99
CA SER A 43 -28.63 -14.80 -25.43
C SER A 43 -29.14 -13.74 -24.46
N VAL A 44 -28.25 -12.83 -24.01
CA VAL A 44 -28.59 -11.78 -23.03
C VAL A 44 -28.61 -10.36 -23.61
N LYS A 45 -28.25 -10.19 -24.89
CA LYS A 45 -28.13 -8.87 -25.54
C LYS A 45 -29.41 -8.04 -25.44
N GLU A 46 -30.57 -8.65 -25.66
CA GLU A 46 -31.87 -7.98 -25.60
C GLU A 46 -32.25 -7.45 -24.21
N PHE A 47 -31.63 -7.99 -23.16
CA PHE A 47 -31.82 -7.57 -21.77
C PHE A 47 -30.87 -6.45 -21.36
N GLU A 48 -30.09 -5.90 -22.29
CA GLU A 48 -29.15 -4.78 -22.08
C GLU A 48 -28.26 -4.97 -20.85
N PRO A 49 -27.37 -6.00 -20.84
CA PRO A 49 -26.49 -6.24 -19.72
C PRO A 49 -25.47 -5.11 -19.59
N GLU A 50 -25.38 -4.54 -18.38
CA GLU A 50 -24.40 -3.55 -17.99
C GLU A 50 -23.46 -4.16 -16.94
N ILE A 51 -22.14 -4.13 -17.20
CA ILE A 51 -21.16 -4.64 -16.26
C ILE A 51 -20.42 -3.50 -15.61
N PHE A 52 -20.20 -3.61 -14.30
CA PHE A 52 -19.32 -2.71 -13.56
C PHE A 52 -18.56 -3.44 -12.45
N LEU A 53 -17.35 -2.97 -12.18
CA LEU A 53 -16.49 -3.49 -11.12
C LEU A 53 -17.01 -3.07 -9.75
N GLN A 54 -16.80 -3.94 -8.74
CA GLN A 54 -17.05 -3.67 -7.33
C GLN A 54 -15.89 -4.20 -6.46
N GLY A 55 -16.08 -4.23 -5.15
CA GLY A 55 -15.13 -4.82 -4.21
C GLY A 55 -13.78 -4.11 -4.14
N SER A 56 -12.79 -4.82 -3.63
CA SER A 56 -11.47 -4.26 -3.32
C SER A 56 -10.74 -3.73 -4.54
N PHE A 57 -10.94 -4.36 -5.70
CA PHE A 57 -10.32 -3.95 -6.95
C PHE A 57 -10.82 -2.56 -7.39
N LYS A 58 -12.16 -2.36 -7.39
CA LYS A 58 -12.77 -1.06 -7.74
C LYS A 58 -12.44 0.03 -6.73
N LEU A 59 -12.38 -0.31 -5.43
CA LEU A 59 -12.04 0.62 -4.37
C LEU A 59 -10.53 0.98 -4.34
N GLY A 60 -9.69 0.32 -5.13
CA GLY A 60 -8.25 0.52 -5.10
C GLY A 60 -7.58 0.06 -3.79
N THR A 61 -8.22 -0.88 -3.08
CA THR A 61 -7.76 -1.44 -1.80
C THR A 61 -7.38 -2.92 -1.87
N VAL A 62 -7.25 -3.45 -3.09
CA VAL A 62 -6.73 -4.80 -3.31
C VAL A 62 -5.28 -4.89 -2.85
N ILE A 63 -4.89 -6.04 -2.29
CA ILE A 63 -3.52 -6.31 -1.85
C ILE A 63 -2.98 -7.55 -2.55
N LYS A 64 -1.67 -7.55 -2.73
CA LYS A 64 -0.95 -8.70 -3.28
C LYS A 64 -1.14 -9.91 -2.36
N PRO A 65 -1.45 -11.10 -2.87
CA PRO A 65 -1.55 -12.32 -2.07
C PRO A 65 -0.25 -12.62 -1.31
N ILE A 66 -0.34 -13.38 -0.20
CA ILE A 66 0.83 -13.77 0.61
C ILE A 66 1.51 -14.97 -0.03
N GLY A 67 0.75 -16.00 -0.36
CA GLY A 67 1.27 -17.24 -0.96
C GLY A 67 1.45 -17.13 -2.48
N GLU A 68 2.43 -17.85 -3.01
CA GLU A 68 2.65 -17.91 -4.46
C GLU A 68 1.47 -18.52 -5.23
N ASN A 69 0.66 -19.35 -4.56
CA ASN A 69 -0.51 -20.01 -5.15
C ASN A 69 -1.82 -19.29 -4.86
N ASP A 70 -1.79 -18.23 -4.06
CA ASP A 70 -2.98 -17.45 -3.76
C ASP A 70 -3.35 -16.55 -4.94
N SER A 71 -4.64 -16.34 -5.10
CA SER A 71 -5.22 -15.46 -6.12
C SER A 71 -5.90 -14.27 -5.48
N TYR A 72 -6.12 -13.22 -6.24
CA TYR A 72 -6.96 -12.11 -5.83
C TYR A 72 -8.29 -12.12 -6.58
N ASP A 73 -9.31 -11.53 -5.95
CA ASP A 73 -10.66 -11.53 -6.48
C ASP A 73 -10.93 -10.24 -7.25
N ILE A 74 -11.56 -10.37 -8.41
CA ILE A 74 -12.13 -9.28 -9.17
C ILE A 74 -13.65 -9.44 -9.11
N ASP A 75 -14.27 -8.62 -8.29
CA ASP A 75 -15.72 -8.62 -8.13
C ASP A 75 -16.38 -7.75 -9.20
N MET A 76 -17.40 -8.29 -9.86
CA MET A 76 -18.20 -7.60 -10.88
C MET A 76 -19.68 -7.77 -10.63
N VAL A 77 -20.45 -6.80 -11.05
CA VAL A 77 -21.90 -6.85 -11.13
C VAL A 77 -22.31 -6.88 -12.59
N CYS A 78 -23.21 -7.78 -12.96
CA CYS A 78 -23.89 -7.81 -14.25
C CYS A 78 -25.36 -7.43 -14.01
N LYS A 79 -25.70 -6.18 -14.33
CA LYS A 79 -27.06 -5.65 -14.21
C LYS A 79 -27.79 -5.78 -15.55
N PHE A 80 -28.97 -6.35 -15.52
CA PHE A 80 -29.85 -6.48 -16.68
C PHE A 80 -30.90 -5.36 -16.67
N ASN A 81 -30.76 -4.38 -17.58
CA ASN A 81 -31.57 -3.16 -17.55
C ASN A 81 -33.02 -3.42 -18.03
N ASN A 82 -33.22 -4.40 -18.89
CA ASN A 82 -34.57 -4.74 -19.45
C ASN A 82 -35.22 -5.95 -18.74
N LEU A 83 -34.70 -6.34 -17.56
CA LEU A 83 -35.32 -7.35 -16.69
C LEU A 83 -35.71 -6.76 -15.35
N SER A 84 -36.73 -7.39 -14.74
CA SER A 84 -37.20 -6.98 -13.41
C SER A 84 -37.61 -8.22 -12.59
N LYS A 85 -37.70 -8.07 -11.29
CA LYS A 85 -38.15 -9.10 -10.35
C LYS A 85 -39.54 -9.64 -10.63
N GLN A 86 -40.37 -8.87 -11.35
CA GLN A 86 -41.72 -9.24 -11.77
C GLN A 86 -41.73 -10.13 -13.02
N THR A 87 -40.63 -10.19 -13.77
CA THR A 87 -40.54 -10.91 -15.05
C THR A 87 -39.64 -12.13 -15.01
N ILE A 88 -38.74 -12.24 -13.99
CA ILE A 88 -37.78 -13.33 -13.90
C ILE A 88 -37.55 -13.74 -12.43
N SER A 89 -37.31 -15.04 -12.19
CA SER A 89 -36.87 -15.51 -10.88
C SER A 89 -35.36 -15.30 -10.69
N GLN A 90 -34.87 -15.34 -9.43
CA GLN A 90 -33.43 -15.28 -9.15
C GLN A 90 -32.68 -16.44 -9.83
N LYS A 91 -33.26 -17.62 -9.82
CA LYS A 91 -32.72 -18.83 -10.45
C LYS A 91 -32.57 -18.68 -11.97
N ASP A 92 -33.63 -18.20 -12.62
CA ASP A 92 -33.62 -18.05 -14.06
C ASP A 92 -32.64 -16.98 -14.51
N LEU A 93 -32.58 -15.84 -13.80
CA LEU A 93 -31.57 -14.79 -14.05
C LEU A 93 -30.15 -15.33 -13.89
N LYS A 94 -29.90 -16.10 -12.83
CA LYS A 94 -28.60 -16.70 -12.58
C LYS A 94 -28.24 -17.76 -13.60
N THR A 95 -29.20 -18.52 -14.07
CA THR A 95 -29.03 -19.53 -15.13
C THR A 95 -28.72 -18.87 -16.47
N LEU A 96 -29.48 -17.84 -16.84
CA LEU A 96 -29.28 -17.05 -18.05
C LEU A 96 -27.85 -16.49 -18.15
N LEU A 97 -27.37 -15.85 -17.09
CA LEU A 97 -25.97 -15.39 -17.03
C LEU A 97 -24.99 -16.56 -17.08
N GLY A 98 -25.30 -17.67 -16.41
CA GLY A 98 -24.44 -18.85 -16.32
C GLY A 98 -24.19 -19.53 -17.65
N GLU A 99 -25.16 -19.53 -18.56
CA GLU A 99 -25.00 -20.03 -19.93
C GLU A 99 -23.97 -19.18 -20.69
N GLU A 100 -24.05 -17.86 -20.60
CA GLU A 100 -23.08 -16.94 -21.20
C GLU A 100 -21.69 -17.06 -20.59
N VAL A 101 -21.58 -17.15 -19.26
CA VAL A 101 -20.32 -17.36 -18.56
C VAL A 101 -19.67 -18.69 -18.99
N THR A 102 -20.47 -19.74 -19.14
CA THR A 102 -19.99 -21.06 -19.58
C THR A 102 -19.52 -21.04 -21.01
N SER A 103 -20.29 -20.40 -21.91
CA SER A 103 -19.96 -20.24 -23.32
C SER A 103 -18.70 -19.38 -23.52
N TYR A 104 -18.55 -18.30 -22.74
CA TYR A 104 -17.35 -17.49 -22.70
C TYR A 104 -16.12 -18.30 -22.28
N ALA A 105 -16.21 -19.05 -21.18
CA ALA A 105 -15.11 -19.89 -20.72
C ALA A 105 -14.66 -20.90 -21.78
N LYS A 106 -15.61 -21.52 -22.53
CA LYS A 106 -15.31 -22.40 -23.66
C LYS A 106 -14.60 -21.65 -24.78
N SER A 107 -15.11 -20.48 -25.18
CA SER A 107 -14.55 -19.67 -26.27
C SER A 107 -13.09 -19.22 -25.96
N LYS A 108 -12.76 -19.04 -24.68
CA LYS A 108 -11.41 -18.70 -24.21
C LYS A 108 -10.56 -19.92 -23.86
N SER A 109 -11.05 -21.14 -24.12
CA SER A 109 -10.35 -22.39 -23.78
C SER A 109 -9.88 -22.45 -22.31
N MET A 110 -10.70 -21.93 -21.39
CA MET A 110 -10.36 -21.92 -19.97
C MET A 110 -10.26 -23.33 -19.42
N VAL A 111 -9.19 -23.62 -18.67
CA VAL A 111 -8.92 -24.95 -18.09
C VAL A 111 -9.99 -25.36 -17.08
N HIS A 112 -10.47 -24.41 -16.28
CA HIS A 112 -11.46 -24.69 -15.24
C HIS A 112 -12.86 -24.27 -15.68
N LYS A 113 -13.83 -25.14 -15.40
CA LYS A 113 -15.25 -24.80 -15.58
C LYS A 113 -15.65 -23.69 -14.60
N PRO A 114 -16.53 -22.76 -15.01
CA PRO A 114 -17.08 -21.78 -14.12
C PRO A 114 -17.78 -22.41 -12.90
N LYS A 115 -17.61 -21.81 -11.73
CA LYS A 115 -18.28 -22.26 -10.51
C LYS A 115 -19.58 -21.47 -10.31
N ASN A 116 -20.66 -22.18 -10.04
CA ASN A 116 -21.94 -21.60 -9.67
C ASN A 116 -22.03 -21.43 -8.14
N GLY A 117 -21.50 -20.31 -7.63
CA GLY A 117 -21.52 -19.99 -6.18
C GLY A 117 -22.92 -19.65 -5.64
N LYS A 118 -22.99 -19.17 -4.42
CA LYS A 118 -24.27 -18.79 -3.78
C LYS A 118 -24.92 -17.59 -4.49
N ARG A 119 -24.16 -16.52 -4.67
CA ARG A 119 -24.61 -15.28 -5.32
C ARG A 119 -24.05 -15.11 -6.74
N CYS A 120 -22.77 -15.38 -6.92
CA CYS A 120 -21.99 -15.12 -8.14
C CYS A 120 -21.74 -16.36 -8.98
N TRP A 121 -21.35 -16.14 -10.24
CA TRP A 121 -20.59 -17.08 -11.04
C TRP A 121 -19.12 -16.71 -10.97
N THR A 122 -18.22 -17.71 -10.81
CA THR A 122 -16.78 -17.49 -10.71
C THR A 122 -16.06 -18.05 -11.93
N LEU A 123 -15.31 -17.21 -12.62
CA LEU A 123 -14.33 -17.58 -13.64
C LEU A 123 -12.94 -17.64 -13.03
N ASN A 124 -12.20 -18.73 -13.28
CA ASN A 124 -10.84 -18.90 -12.76
C ASN A 124 -9.83 -18.65 -13.89
N TYR A 125 -9.03 -17.61 -13.75
CA TYR A 125 -7.91 -17.29 -14.63
C TYR A 125 -6.64 -17.88 -14.00
N HIS A 126 -6.33 -19.13 -14.38
CA HIS A 126 -5.18 -19.88 -13.81
C HIS A 126 -3.85 -19.58 -14.51
N ASP A 127 -3.90 -18.91 -15.66
CA ASP A 127 -2.71 -18.50 -16.38
C ASP A 127 -1.97 -17.42 -15.60
N GLU A 128 -0.84 -16.98 -16.02
CA GLU A 128 0.08 -16.01 -15.36
C GLU A 128 -0.55 -14.88 -14.50
N ALA A 129 -1.88 -14.68 -14.57
CA ALA A 129 -2.59 -13.60 -13.90
C ALA A 129 -3.08 -13.94 -12.48
N LYS A 130 -3.26 -15.22 -12.13
CA LYS A 130 -3.68 -15.72 -10.79
C LYS A 130 -4.83 -14.93 -10.16
N PHE A 131 -5.98 -14.78 -10.85
CA PHE A 131 -7.15 -14.14 -10.27
C PHE A 131 -8.45 -14.91 -10.54
N HIS A 132 -9.43 -14.69 -9.67
CA HIS A 132 -10.81 -15.10 -9.85
C HIS A 132 -11.67 -13.90 -10.25
N MET A 133 -12.63 -14.13 -11.12
CA MET A 133 -13.60 -13.11 -11.51
C MET A 133 -14.99 -13.57 -11.07
N ASP A 134 -15.51 -12.90 -10.05
CA ASP A 134 -16.82 -13.15 -9.48
C ASP A 134 -17.86 -12.23 -10.11
N ILE A 135 -18.86 -12.81 -10.78
CA ILE A 135 -19.87 -12.10 -11.55
C ILE A 135 -21.22 -12.26 -10.87
N LEU A 136 -21.73 -11.18 -10.30
CA LEU A 136 -23.00 -11.12 -9.57
C LEU A 136 -24.12 -10.66 -10.50
N PRO A 137 -25.11 -11.50 -10.85
CA PRO A 137 -26.28 -11.06 -11.62
C PRO A 137 -27.25 -10.27 -10.75
N CYS A 138 -27.79 -9.19 -11.29
CA CYS A 138 -28.79 -8.37 -10.62
C CYS A 138 -29.72 -7.66 -11.61
N VAL A 139 -30.79 -7.08 -11.06
CA VAL A 139 -31.70 -6.18 -11.75
C VAL A 139 -31.83 -4.87 -11.01
N GLU A 140 -32.33 -3.80 -11.64
CA GLU A 140 -32.57 -2.52 -10.99
C GLU A 140 -33.64 -2.65 -9.92
N ASP A 141 -33.46 -2.02 -8.74
CA ASP A 141 -34.44 -2.00 -7.66
C ASP A 141 -34.43 -0.70 -6.84
N SER A 142 -33.99 0.38 -7.41
CA SER A 142 -33.86 1.66 -6.72
C SER A 142 -35.19 2.18 -6.17
N LYS A 143 -36.30 1.99 -6.93
CA LYS A 143 -37.64 2.47 -6.50
C LYS A 143 -38.13 1.79 -5.22
N LYS A 144 -38.04 0.47 -5.15
CA LYS A 144 -38.42 -0.28 -3.94
C LYS A 144 -37.53 0.09 -2.76
N PHE A 145 -36.23 0.17 -2.98
CA PHE A 145 -35.27 0.57 -1.97
C PHE A 145 -35.58 1.97 -1.41
N ILE A 146 -35.83 2.96 -2.27
CA ILE A 146 -36.19 4.32 -1.83
C ILE A 146 -37.49 4.30 -1.00
N ASN A 147 -38.51 3.54 -1.40
CA ASN A 147 -39.73 3.38 -0.64
C ASN A 147 -39.48 2.77 0.75
N GLN A 148 -38.63 1.75 0.84
CA GLN A 148 -38.23 1.17 2.13
C GLN A 148 -37.50 2.22 3.00
N LEU A 149 -36.57 2.99 2.43
CA LEU A 149 -35.88 4.06 3.15
C LEU A 149 -36.85 5.12 3.69
N ILE A 150 -37.91 5.46 2.95
CA ILE A 150 -38.96 6.38 3.42
C ILE A 150 -39.70 5.78 4.62
N ILE A 151 -40.11 4.52 4.55
CA ILE A 151 -40.79 3.81 5.63
C ILE A 151 -39.93 3.79 6.91
N TYR A 152 -38.64 3.51 6.77
CA TYR A 152 -37.70 3.44 7.89
C TYR A 152 -37.07 4.80 8.26
N LYS A 153 -37.53 5.91 7.67
CA LYS A 153 -37.02 7.28 7.91
C LYS A 153 -35.53 7.50 7.62
N HIS A 154 -34.98 6.76 6.68
CA HIS A 154 -33.59 6.88 6.24
C HIS A 154 -33.43 7.57 4.87
N ALA A 155 -34.51 7.97 4.21
CA ALA A 155 -34.49 8.47 2.86
C ALA A 155 -33.67 9.77 2.66
N GLU A 156 -33.64 10.65 3.66
CA GLU A 156 -32.90 11.92 3.59
C GLU A 156 -31.40 11.74 3.92
N THR A 157 -31.05 10.73 4.70
CA THR A 157 -29.68 10.49 5.17
C THR A 157 -28.89 9.53 4.30
N THR A 158 -29.56 8.79 3.40
CA THR A 158 -28.91 7.79 2.56
C THR A 158 -28.53 8.37 1.20
N SER A 159 -27.22 8.45 0.94
CA SER A 159 -26.66 8.86 -0.36
C SER A 159 -26.73 7.74 -1.38
N PHE A 160 -26.74 8.09 -2.68
CA PHE A 160 -26.66 7.16 -3.82
C PHE A 160 -27.71 6.03 -3.82
N LYS A 161 -28.86 6.26 -3.19
CA LYS A 161 -29.98 5.29 -3.09
C LYS A 161 -30.54 4.88 -4.44
N GLU A 162 -30.43 5.73 -5.46
CA GLU A 162 -30.85 5.47 -6.83
C GLU A 162 -29.97 4.46 -7.59
N LYS A 163 -28.85 4.04 -6.99
CA LYS A 163 -27.93 3.02 -7.54
C LYS A 163 -28.18 1.61 -6.99
N ALA A 164 -29.21 1.46 -6.16
CA ALA A 164 -29.54 0.15 -5.57
C ALA A 164 -30.00 -0.86 -6.62
N VAL A 165 -29.63 -2.11 -6.38
CA VAL A 165 -29.94 -3.26 -7.22
C VAL A 165 -30.47 -4.42 -6.37
N ALA A 166 -31.31 -5.26 -6.96
CA ALA A 166 -31.74 -6.52 -6.38
C ALA A 166 -30.83 -7.65 -6.91
N ILE A 167 -30.21 -8.39 -5.99
CA ILE A 167 -29.22 -9.42 -6.30
C ILE A 167 -29.78 -10.83 -6.12
N THR A 168 -29.15 -11.80 -6.78
CA THR A 168 -29.49 -13.22 -6.66
C THR A 168 -28.77 -13.83 -5.45
N ASP A 169 -29.49 -14.70 -4.68
CA ASP A 169 -28.90 -15.54 -3.64
C ASP A 169 -29.62 -16.89 -3.57
N LYS A 170 -28.90 -17.98 -3.80
CA LYS A 170 -29.44 -19.36 -3.74
C LYS A 170 -30.00 -19.75 -2.35
N ARG A 171 -29.67 -19.00 -1.31
CA ARG A 171 -30.15 -19.23 0.04
C ARG A 171 -31.51 -18.57 0.31
N SER A 172 -31.98 -17.74 -0.63
CA SER A 172 -33.28 -17.10 -0.51
C SER A 172 -34.41 -18.12 -0.62
N ASP A 173 -35.41 -18.03 0.26
CA ASP A 173 -36.60 -18.87 0.23
C ASP A 173 -37.45 -18.65 -1.04
N VAL A 174 -37.25 -17.51 -1.69
CA VAL A 174 -37.93 -17.15 -2.94
C VAL A 174 -37.04 -17.30 -4.18
N TYR A 175 -35.96 -18.08 -4.09
CA TYR A 175 -34.97 -18.21 -5.18
C TYR A 175 -35.58 -18.70 -6.48
N ASP A 176 -36.50 -19.67 -6.42
CA ASP A 176 -37.05 -20.40 -7.55
C ASP A 176 -38.34 -19.77 -8.14
N VAL A 177 -38.86 -18.73 -7.47
CA VAL A 177 -40.15 -18.12 -7.83
C VAL A 177 -39.98 -16.63 -8.16
N ILE A 178 -40.89 -16.10 -8.97
CA ILE A 178 -40.99 -14.66 -9.22
C ILE A 178 -41.49 -14.02 -7.94
N SER A 179 -40.70 -13.09 -7.40
CA SER A 179 -41.00 -12.44 -6.14
C SER A 179 -40.35 -11.08 -6.06
N ASP A 180 -40.95 -10.16 -5.30
CA ASP A 180 -40.35 -8.88 -4.99
C ASP A 180 -39.33 -8.94 -3.83
N GLU A 181 -39.19 -10.08 -3.16
CA GLU A 181 -38.38 -10.25 -1.96
C GLU A 181 -36.95 -10.68 -2.26
N TRP A 182 -36.27 -9.93 -3.12
CA TRP A 182 -34.85 -10.12 -3.38
C TRP A 182 -34.04 -9.28 -2.40
N GLU A 183 -32.83 -9.75 -2.09
CA GLU A 183 -31.85 -8.98 -1.30
C GLU A 183 -31.44 -7.74 -2.08
N ILE A 184 -31.42 -6.59 -1.39
CA ILE A 184 -31.02 -5.31 -1.96
C ILE A 184 -29.55 -5.07 -1.65
N SER A 185 -28.79 -4.69 -2.67
CA SER A 185 -27.40 -4.26 -2.55
C SER A 185 -27.18 -2.93 -3.25
N ASN A 186 -26.12 -2.21 -2.89
CA ASN A 186 -25.78 -0.94 -3.52
C ASN A 186 -24.27 -0.78 -3.75
N PRO A 187 -23.63 -1.65 -4.53
CA PRO A 187 -22.18 -1.66 -4.71
C PRO A 187 -21.67 -0.40 -5.42
N GLN A 188 -22.42 0.13 -6.39
CA GLN A 188 -22.04 1.37 -7.08
C GLN A 188 -22.17 2.58 -6.16
N GLY A 189 -23.22 2.65 -5.35
CA GLY A 189 -23.37 3.68 -4.33
C GLY A 189 -22.26 3.62 -3.28
N TYR A 190 -21.89 2.42 -2.83
CA TYR A 190 -20.77 2.24 -1.90
C TYR A 190 -19.44 2.75 -2.48
N TYR A 191 -19.16 2.47 -3.75
CA TYR A 191 -17.97 3.00 -4.42
C TYR A 191 -17.98 4.54 -4.47
N LEU A 192 -19.11 5.16 -4.84
CA LEU A 192 -19.22 6.62 -4.89
C LEU A 192 -19.03 7.24 -3.51
N TRP A 193 -19.68 6.69 -2.49
CA TRP A 193 -19.47 7.09 -1.10
C TRP A 193 -17.99 6.98 -0.68
N PHE A 194 -17.33 5.87 -1.01
CA PHE A 194 -15.92 5.67 -0.69
C PHE A 194 -15.02 6.68 -1.41
N GLN A 195 -15.34 7.04 -2.66
CA GLN A 195 -14.61 8.07 -3.39
C GLN A 195 -14.74 9.45 -2.70
N GLU A 196 -15.94 9.79 -2.22
CA GLU A 196 -16.15 11.02 -1.44
C GLU A 196 -15.33 11.00 -0.15
N GLN A 197 -15.40 9.91 0.62
CA GLN A 197 -14.64 9.80 1.86
C GLN A 197 -13.12 9.89 1.62
N SER A 198 -12.64 9.33 0.54
CA SER A 198 -11.21 9.27 0.23
C SER A 198 -10.63 10.53 -0.42
N ASN A 199 -11.46 11.52 -0.75
CA ASN A 199 -11.09 12.68 -1.56
C ASN A 199 -10.44 12.29 -2.90
N PHE A 200 -10.91 11.19 -3.49
CA PHE A 200 -10.29 10.58 -4.66
C PHE A 200 -10.27 11.51 -5.87
N ILE A 201 -11.36 12.21 -6.11
CA ILE A 201 -11.52 13.12 -7.27
C ILE A 201 -10.53 14.28 -7.16
N GLU A 202 -10.42 14.88 -5.98
CA GLU A 202 -9.48 15.98 -5.72
C GLU A 202 -8.03 15.51 -5.87
N LYS A 203 -7.69 14.34 -5.30
CA LYS A 203 -6.34 13.77 -5.42
C LYS A 203 -5.97 13.45 -6.87
N ARG A 204 -6.92 12.91 -7.64
CA ARG A 204 -6.74 12.63 -9.08
C ARG A 204 -6.49 13.90 -9.87
N ALA A 205 -7.24 14.97 -9.60
CA ALA A 205 -7.06 16.28 -10.24
C ALA A 205 -5.67 16.86 -9.93
N MET A 206 -5.25 16.86 -8.66
CA MET A 206 -3.93 17.34 -8.25
C MET A 206 -2.78 16.56 -8.92
N LEU A 207 -2.89 15.23 -9.01
CA LEU A 207 -1.88 14.40 -9.67
C LEU A 207 -1.84 14.65 -11.19
N ALA A 208 -2.99 14.81 -11.84
CA ALA A 208 -3.05 15.14 -13.27
C ALA A 208 -2.36 16.48 -13.57
N GLU A 209 -2.58 17.48 -12.73
CA GLU A 209 -1.90 18.78 -12.82
C GLU A 209 -0.39 18.64 -12.62
N GLN A 210 0.05 17.91 -11.60
CA GLN A 210 1.45 17.65 -11.32
C GLN A 210 2.18 17.01 -12.51
N TYR A 211 1.52 16.10 -13.23
CA TYR A 211 2.07 15.43 -14.42
C TYR A 211 1.76 16.17 -15.73
N GLN A 212 1.16 17.35 -15.69
CA GLN A 212 0.76 18.15 -16.85
C GLN A 212 -0.08 17.33 -17.86
N MET A 213 -0.96 16.49 -17.40
CA MET A 213 -1.81 15.64 -18.22
C MET A 213 -3.29 15.86 -17.92
N LYS A 214 -4.15 15.43 -18.86
CA LYS A 214 -5.61 15.48 -18.62
C LYS A 214 -6.02 14.48 -17.54
N VAL A 215 -6.99 14.87 -16.70
CA VAL A 215 -7.53 14.02 -15.62
C VAL A 215 -8.01 12.67 -16.17
N GLU A 216 -8.66 12.67 -17.33
CA GLU A 216 -9.18 11.47 -18.00
C GLU A 216 -8.07 10.51 -18.44
N ALA A 217 -6.89 11.04 -18.77
CA ALA A 217 -5.74 10.23 -19.18
C ALA A 217 -5.05 9.54 -17.98
N LEU A 218 -5.27 10.02 -16.76
CA LEU A 218 -4.73 9.40 -15.56
C LEU A 218 -5.58 8.19 -15.16
N LYS A 219 -5.00 6.98 -15.28
CA LYS A 219 -5.69 5.73 -14.91
C LYS A 219 -6.04 5.73 -13.41
N GLU A 220 -7.25 5.30 -13.06
CA GLU A 220 -7.73 5.29 -11.67
C GLU A 220 -6.83 4.46 -10.74
N TYR A 221 -6.35 3.31 -11.19
CA TYR A 221 -5.49 2.45 -10.38
C TYR A 221 -4.10 3.05 -10.06
N LYS A 222 -3.68 4.08 -10.81
CA LYS A 222 -2.43 4.83 -10.53
C LYS A 222 -2.60 5.87 -9.42
N VAL A 223 -3.85 6.18 -9.06
CA VAL A 223 -4.19 7.13 -8.01
C VAL A 223 -4.44 6.35 -6.72
N LYS A 224 -3.57 6.55 -5.72
CA LYS A 224 -3.76 5.96 -4.39
C LYS A 224 -3.81 7.04 -3.34
N THR A 225 -4.97 7.17 -2.72
CA THR A 225 -5.15 8.08 -1.60
C THR A 225 -4.54 7.52 -0.32
N PRO A 226 -4.21 8.35 0.66
CA PRO A 226 -3.71 7.86 1.96
C PRO A 226 -4.68 6.91 2.65
N LEU A 227 -5.99 7.07 2.47
CA LEU A 227 -7.00 6.13 2.95
C LEU A 227 -6.85 4.75 2.32
N GLN A 228 -6.75 4.67 0.98
CA GLN A 228 -6.58 3.40 0.27
C GLN A 228 -5.31 2.67 0.72
N LYS A 229 -4.18 3.39 0.82
CA LYS A 229 -2.91 2.85 1.30
C LYS A 229 -3.00 2.34 2.75
N SER A 230 -3.66 3.10 3.63
CA SER A 230 -3.90 2.68 5.02
C SER A 230 -4.74 1.40 5.10
N ILE A 231 -5.79 1.28 4.30
CA ILE A 231 -6.62 0.08 4.24
C ILE A 231 -5.81 -1.13 3.74
N GLN A 232 -4.94 -0.96 2.75
CA GLN A 232 -4.07 -2.04 2.27
C GLN A 232 -3.13 -2.54 3.38
N ILE A 233 -2.53 -1.63 4.15
CA ILE A 233 -1.67 -1.97 5.31
C ILE A 233 -2.49 -2.72 6.38
N LEU A 234 -3.68 -2.22 6.73
CA LEU A 234 -4.57 -2.85 7.71
C LEU A 234 -4.99 -4.27 7.30
N LYS A 235 -5.36 -4.45 6.03
CA LYS A 235 -5.70 -5.77 5.48
C LYS A 235 -4.51 -6.74 5.54
N ARG A 236 -3.32 -6.29 5.17
CA ARG A 236 -2.12 -7.12 5.22
C ARG A 236 -1.78 -7.55 6.64
N HIS A 237 -1.80 -6.63 7.60
CA HIS A 237 -1.58 -6.97 9.01
C HIS A 237 -2.61 -8.01 9.50
N ARG A 238 -3.88 -7.86 9.12
CA ARG A 238 -4.91 -8.85 9.41
C ARG A 238 -4.59 -10.20 8.79
N ASP A 239 -4.21 -10.23 7.52
CA ASP A 239 -3.97 -11.48 6.79
C ASP A 239 -2.80 -12.27 7.39
N ILE A 240 -1.73 -11.59 7.83
CA ILE A 240 -0.62 -12.22 8.55
C ILE A 240 -1.05 -12.71 9.93
N MET A 241 -1.76 -11.87 10.70
CA MET A 241 -2.18 -12.24 12.06
C MET A 241 -3.13 -13.46 12.08
N PHE A 242 -3.90 -13.67 11.01
CA PHE A 242 -4.88 -14.75 10.88
C PHE A 242 -4.50 -15.78 9.81
N GLU A 243 -3.21 -15.94 9.48
CA GLU A 243 -2.74 -16.88 8.46
C GLU A 243 -3.15 -18.32 8.77
N ASP A 244 -3.11 -18.71 10.05
CA ASP A 244 -3.52 -20.03 10.54
C ASP A 244 -4.96 -20.07 11.09
N ASN A 245 -5.73 -18.98 11.01
CA ASN A 245 -7.05 -18.87 11.62
C ASN A 245 -8.05 -18.09 10.73
N HIS A 246 -8.27 -18.60 9.53
CA HIS A 246 -9.08 -17.91 8.51
C HIS A 246 -10.53 -17.67 8.90
N ASP A 247 -11.14 -18.57 9.68
CA ASP A 247 -12.56 -18.50 10.06
C ASP A 247 -12.85 -17.30 10.99
N ASN A 248 -11.88 -16.91 11.79
CA ASN A 248 -11.98 -15.80 12.74
C ASN A 248 -11.42 -14.46 12.19
N LYS A 249 -11.01 -14.46 10.94
CA LYS A 249 -10.40 -13.30 10.31
C LYS A 249 -11.39 -12.15 10.15
N PRO A 250 -11.09 -10.92 10.65
CA PRO A 250 -11.94 -9.74 10.48
C PRO A 250 -12.29 -9.46 9.01
N SER A 251 -13.55 -9.20 8.74
CA SER A 251 -14.07 -8.96 7.40
C SER A 251 -13.45 -7.71 6.76
N SER A 252 -13.06 -7.81 5.48
CA SER A 252 -12.50 -6.69 4.72
C SER A 252 -13.45 -5.51 4.59
N ILE A 253 -14.76 -5.76 4.45
CA ILE A 253 -15.75 -4.70 4.30
C ILE A 253 -15.89 -3.89 5.60
N ILE A 254 -15.83 -4.55 6.77
CA ILE A 254 -15.87 -3.89 8.07
C ILE A 254 -14.64 -2.98 8.23
N ILE A 255 -13.44 -3.51 7.97
CA ILE A 255 -12.19 -2.74 8.04
C ILE A 255 -12.27 -1.52 7.11
N THR A 256 -12.69 -1.73 5.86
CA THR A 256 -12.79 -0.67 4.85
C THR A 256 -13.79 0.41 5.25
N THR A 257 -14.98 0.00 5.72
CA THR A 257 -16.05 0.93 6.13
C THR A 257 -15.65 1.76 7.34
N LEU A 258 -15.12 1.11 8.38
CA LEU A 258 -14.70 1.79 9.61
C LEU A 258 -13.51 2.73 9.36
N ALA A 259 -12.55 2.31 8.54
CA ALA A 259 -11.42 3.15 8.16
C ALA A 259 -11.88 4.37 7.36
N ALA A 260 -12.80 4.19 6.42
CA ALA A 260 -13.34 5.29 5.62
C ALA A 260 -14.18 6.27 6.46
N LYS A 261 -15.00 5.77 7.38
CA LYS A 261 -15.76 6.62 8.34
C LYS A 261 -14.83 7.40 9.28
N ALA A 262 -13.69 6.82 9.68
CA ALA A 262 -12.72 7.48 10.56
C ALA A 262 -11.80 8.48 9.81
N TYR A 263 -11.66 8.36 8.49
CA TYR A 263 -10.74 9.19 7.72
C TYR A 263 -11.15 10.68 7.71
N ARG A 264 -10.17 11.57 7.91
CA ARG A 264 -10.37 13.04 7.97
C ARG A 264 -9.49 13.81 6.98
N GLY A 265 -9.00 13.14 5.95
CA GLY A 265 -8.03 13.73 5.03
C GLY A 265 -6.59 13.60 5.52
N GLY A 266 -5.67 14.27 4.84
CA GLY A 266 -4.23 14.25 5.11
C GLY A 266 -3.45 13.58 3.99
N ASP A 267 -2.18 13.98 3.85
CA ASP A 267 -1.28 13.48 2.78
C ASP A 267 -0.25 12.45 3.28
N ASN A 268 -0.06 12.39 4.58
CA ASN A 268 0.92 11.52 5.22
C ASN A 268 0.27 10.19 5.63
N ILE A 269 0.73 9.06 5.05
CA ILE A 269 0.16 7.73 5.32
C ILE A 269 0.24 7.38 6.80
N ARG A 270 1.37 7.67 7.46
CA ARG A 270 1.61 7.35 8.86
C ARG A 270 0.60 8.01 9.79
N ASP A 271 0.40 9.31 9.61
CA ASP A 271 -0.49 10.09 10.47
C ASP A 271 -1.96 9.73 10.20
N VAL A 272 -2.30 9.48 8.93
CA VAL A 272 -3.60 8.98 8.52
C VAL A 272 -3.88 7.60 9.10
N LEU A 273 -2.94 6.66 8.97
CA LEU A 273 -3.08 5.30 9.52
C LEU A 273 -3.25 5.34 11.05
N LYS A 274 -2.41 6.13 11.74
CA LYS A 274 -2.50 6.31 13.19
C LYS A 274 -3.88 6.82 13.57
N TYR A 275 -4.34 7.90 12.93
CA TYR A 275 -5.65 8.49 13.22
C TYR A 275 -6.80 7.49 12.98
N ILE A 276 -6.77 6.75 11.86
CA ILE A 276 -7.77 5.72 11.54
C ILE A 276 -7.80 4.65 12.64
N VAL A 277 -6.64 4.08 13.00
CA VAL A 277 -6.54 3.00 14.00
C VAL A 277 -7.03 3.45 15.39
N GLU A 278 -6.75 4.69 15.76
CA GLU A 278 -7.17 5.26 17.04
C GLU A 278 -8.69 5.54 17.11
N ASN A 279 -9.35 5.76 15.97
CA ASN A 279 -10.72 6.26 15.94
C ASN A 279 -11.75 5.34 15.26
N MET A 280 -11.33 4.34 14.47
CA MET A 280 -12.27 3.53 13.70
C MET A 280 -13.26 2.73 14.57
N HIS A 281 -12.89 2.37 15.79
CA HIS A 281 -13.78 1.67 16.71
C HIS A 281 -14.98 2.53 17.16
N ASN A 282 -14.89 3.86 17.11
CA ASN A 282 -15.97 4.77 17.49
C ASN A 282 -17.18 4.71 16.53
N TYR A 283 -17.01 4.06 15.38
CA TYR A 283 -18.06 3.88 14.36
C TYR A 283 -18.72 2.51 14.42
N ILE A 284 -18.41 1.71 15.46
CA ILE A 284 -19.14 0.50 15.80
C ILE A 284 -20.23 0.92 16.79
N GLU A 285 -21.47 0.72 16.41
CA GLU A 285 -22.62 1.01 17.25
C GLU A 285 -23.04 -0.25 18.01
N GLU A 286 -23.51 -0.08 19.23
CA GLU A 286 -24.16 -1.14 20.00
C GLU A 286 -25.57 -0.65 20.36
N ILE A 287 -26.57 -1.29 19.77
CA ILE A 287 -27.97 -0.92 19.91
C ILE A 287 -28.75 -2.17 20.32
N ASP A 288 -29.44 -2.11 21.46
CA ASP A 288 -30.22 -3.25 22.03
C ASP A 288 -29.39 -4.52 22.21
N GLY A 289 -28.08 -4.39 22.52
CA GLY A 289 -27.18 -5.51 22.72
C GLY A 289 -26.62 -6.12 21.40
N GLU A 290 -26.93 -5.54 20.26
CA GLU A 290 -26.41 -5.92 18.95
C GLU A 290 -25.34 -4.96 18.45
N TYR A 291 -24.24 -5.50 17.94
CA TYR A 291 -23.20 -4.73 17.25
C TYR A 291 -23.62 -4.40 15.83
N LYS A 292 -23.44 -3.13 15.44
CA LYS A 292 -23.79 -2.62 14.11
C LYS A 292 -22.64 -1.88 13.46
N VAL A 293 -22.32 -2.29 12.24
CA VAL A 293 -21.49 -1.54 11.29
C VAL A 293 -22.32 -1.40 10.02
N LEU A 294 -23.18 -0.39 10.02
CA LEU A 294 -24.16 -0.21 8.94
C LEU A 294 -23.48 0.21 7.64
N ASN A 295 -23.96 -0.37 6.54
CA ASN A 295 -23.59 0.07 5.19
C ASN A 295 -24.02 1.53 4.99
N PRO A 296 -23.09 2.46 4.68
CA PRO A 296 -23.39 3.89 4.58
C PRO A 296 -24.40 4.25 3.46
N VAL A 297 -24.57 3.36 2.49
CA VAL A 297 -25.51 3.55 1.36
C VAL A 297 -26.68 2.57 1.39
N ASN A 298 -26.75 1.71 2.39
CA ASN A 298 -27.87 0.82 2.68
C ASN A 298 -27.99 0.59 4.20
N PRO A 299 -28.60 1.47 4.96
CA PRO A 299 -28.65 1.37 6.43
C PRO A 299 -29.45 0.17 6.97
N MET A 300 -30.10 -0.60 6.10
CA MET A 300 -30.74 -1.87 6.47
C MET A 300 -29.77 -3.05 6.43
N GLU A 301 -28.57 -2.88 5.87
CA GLU A 301 -27.51 -3.88 5.84
C GLU A 301 -26.50 -3.64 6.95
N ASN A 302 -26.36 -4.61 7.84
CA ASN A 302 -25.34 -4.61 8.90
C ASN A 302 -24.16 -5.52 8.48
N PHE A 303 -23.00 -4.95 8.21
CA PHE A 303 -21.79 -5.74 7.90
C PHE A 303 -21.28 -6.57 9.08
N ALA A 304 -21.71 -6.23 10.29
CA ALA A 304 -21.35 -6.92 11.52
C ALA A 304 -22.44 -7.89 12.02
N ASP A 305 -23.41 -8.28 11.18
CA ASP A 305 -24.50 -9.21 11.53
C ASP A 305 -23.98 -10.51 12.17
N LYS A 306 -22.93 -11.10 11.60
CA LYS A 306 -22.30 -12.32 12.11
C LYS A 306 -21.69 -12.18 13.50
N TRP A 307 -21.35 -10.97 13.93
CA TRP A 307 -20.83 -10.75 15.28
C TRP A 307 -21.92 -10.98 16.34
N ASN A 308 -23.17 -10.80 15.97
CA ASN A 308 -24.32 -11.01 16.85
C ASN A 308 -24.69 -12.50 16.96
N ASP A 309 -24.38 -13.28 15.91
CA ASP A 309 -24.51 -14.73 15.92
C ASP A 309 -23.34 -15.41 16.67
N ASP A 310 -22.13 -14.83 16.53
CA ASP A 310 -20.89 -15.32 17.14
C ASP A 310 -20.03 -14.16 17.66
N LEU A 311 -20.16 -13.89 18.96
CA LEU A 311 -19.42 -12.83 19.65
C LEU A 311 -17.90 -13.02 19.63
N SER A 312 -17.39 -14.22 19.33
CA SER A 312 -15.95 -14.47 19.18
C SER A 312 -15.37 -13.68 18.01
N LEU A 313 -16.13 -13.44 16.95
CA LEU A 313 -15.72 -12.65 15.79
C LEU A 313 -15.48 -11.18 16.18
N LYS A 314 -16.34 -10.61 17.02
CA LYS A 314 -16.15 -9.26 17.59
C LYS A 314 -14.89 -9.21 18.47
N TYR A 315 -14.69 -10.20 19.33
CA TYR A 315 -13.49 -10.31 20.16
C TYR A 315 -12.21 -10.38 19.29
N HIS A 316 -12.23 -11.17 18.22
CA HIS A 316 -11.10 -11.28 17.29
C HIS A 316 -10.82 -9.97 16.57
N PHE A 317 -11.86 -9.23 16.18
CA PHE A 317 -11.70 -7.89 15.61
C PHE A 317 -11.05 -6.91 16.61
N ASP A 318 -11.52 -6.88 17.87
CA ASP A 318 -10.99 -5.98 18.90
C ASP A 318 -9.53 -6.31 19.23
N ASN A 319 -9.20 -7.59 19.33
CA ASN A 319 -7.84 -8.05 19.56
C ASN A 319 -6.91 -7.68 18.39
N TRP A 320 -7.40 -7.88 17.17
CA TRP A 320 -6.67 -7.46 15.99
C TRP A 320 -6.39 -5.94 15.99
N LEU A 321 -7.39 -5.13 16.28
CA LEU A 321 -7.25 -3.67 16.31
C LEU A 321 -6.26 -3.21 17.40
N LYS A 322 -6.27 -3.88 18.56
CA LYS A 322 -5.31 -3.66 19.65
C LYS A 322 -3.87 -3.96 19.21
N GLU A 323 -3.66 -5.09 18.52
CA GLU A 323 -2.33 -5.45 18.00
C GLU A 323 -1.88 -4.51 16.87
N VAL A 324 -2.79 -4.10 15.97
CA VAL A 324 -2.50 -3.04 14.97
C VAL A 324 -2.02 -1.77 15.66
N LYS A 325 -2.73 -1.30 16.68
CA LYS A 325 -2.38 -0.10 17.44
C LYS A 325 -0.99 -0.22 18.07
N LYS A 326 -0.70 -1.35 18.68
CA LYS A 326 0.62 -1.64 19.28
C LYS A 326 1.73 -1.71 18.23
N ASN A 327 1.50 -2.37 17.11
CA ASN A 327 2.52 -2.71 16.13
C ASN A 327 2.81 -1.59 15.12
N LEU A 328 1.76 -0.89 14.68
CA LEU A 328 1.87 0.08 13.58
C LEU A 328 1.81 1.54 14.03
N THR A 329 1.28 1.85 15.22
CA THR A 329 1.10 3.24 15.66
C THR A 329 1.86 3.61 16.94
N SER A 330 2.32 2.63 17.73
CA SER A 330 3.09 2.88 18.95
C SER A 330 4.58 3.11 18.64
N TYR A 331 4.88 4.20 17.95
CA TYR A 331 6.25 4.70 17.81
C TYR A 331 6.36 6.03 18.56
N SER A 332 7.35 6.14 19.41
CA SER A 332 7.67 7.43 20.01
C SER A 332 8.51 8.24 19.02
N GLU A 333 8.28 9.54 18.96
CA GLU A 333 9.08 10.47 18.14
C GLU A 333 10.57 10.46 18.52
N SER A 334 10.89 9.91 19.68
CA SER A 334 12.24 9.76 20.21
C SER A 334 12.93 8.44 19.82
N ILE A 335 12.22 7.48 19.23
CA ILE A 335 12.87 6.28 18.72
C ILE A 335 13.58 6.64 17.43
N ASN A 336 14.91 6.54 17.48
CA ASN A 336 15.77 6.71 16.31
C ASN A 336 15.24 5.79 15.18
N ILE A 337 14.64 6.40 14.19
CA ILE A 337 13.91 5.81 13.06
C ILE A 337 14.82 4.90 12.19
N TYR A 338 16.09 4.95 12.42
CA TYR A 338 17.13 4.10 11.84
C TYR A 338 17.28 2.74 12.56
N GLY A 339 16.44 2.43 13.56
CA GLY A 339 16.47 1.13 14.22
C GLY A 339 16.04 0.05 13.25
N GLU A 340 16.98 -0.78 12.80
CA GLU A 340 16.73 -2.04 12.07
C GLU A 340 15.61 -2.84 12.73
N ASP A 341 15.48 -2.77 14.06
CA ASP A 341 14.43 -3.40 14.85
C ASP A 341 13.00 -2.87 14.54
N PHE A 342 12.84 -1.58 14.25
CA PHE A 342 11.52 -1.04 13.94
C PHE A 342 11.06 -1.46 12.54
N GLN A 343 11.92 -1.30 11.54
CA GLN A 343 11.63 -1.69 10.16
C GLN A 343 11.42 -3.20 10.04
N LYS A 344 12.28 -3.99 10.70
CA LYS A 344 12.14 -5.43 10.78
C LYS A 344 10.82 -5.84 11.42
N ARG A 345 10.47 -5.26 12.56
CA ARG A 345 9.21 -5.57 13.26
C ARG A 345 7.98 -5.28 12.39
N ILE A 346 7.94 -4.13 11.70
CA ILE A 346 6.82 -3.81 10.80
C ILE A 346 6.83 -4.75 9.58
N SER A 347 7.99 -5.02 8.99
CA SER A 347 8.11 -5.96 7.87
C SER A 347 7.62 -7.35 8.27
N ASP A 348 8.01 -7.85 9.44
CA ASP A 348 7.55 -9.13 9.98
C ASP A 348 6.02 -9.15 10.18
N GLN A 349 5.44 -8.06 10.72
CA GLN A 349 4.00 -7.93 10.95
C GLN A 349 3.18 -7.81 9.67
N LEU A 350 3.82 -7.47 8.55
CA LEU A 350 3.20 -7.37 7.24
C LEU A 350 3.59 -8.51 6.29
N GLY A 351 4.40 -9.46 6.77
CA GLY A 351 4.89 -10.59 5.95
C GLY A 351 5.65 -10.12 4.71
N ILE A 352 6.32 -8.98 4.81
CA ILE A 352 7.16 -8.44 3.76
C ILE A 352 8.58 -8.89 4.07
N SER A 353 9.16 -9.76 3.20
CA SER A 353 10.60 -10.01 3.23
C SER A 353 11.30 -8.67 3.18
N GLU A 354 12.17 -8.38 4.16
CA GLU A 354 12.84 -7.07 4.38
C GLU A 354 12.76 -6.20 3.13
N VAL A 355 11.98 -5.11 3.20
CA VAL A 355 12.04 -4.08 2.17
C VAL A 355 13.53 -3.90 1.98
N LYS A 356 14.07 -4.22 0.80
CA LYS A 356 15.49 -3.99 0.49
C LYS A 356 15.71 -2.51 0.65
N SER A 357 15.68 -2.13 1.93
CA SER A 357 15.64 -0.81 2.41
C SER A 357 17.00 -0.25 2.11
N MET A 358 17.01 0.81 1.35
CA MET A 358 18.08 1.80 1.36
C MET A 358 19.47 1.35 0.96
N ALA A 359 19.64 0.26 0.20
CA ALA A 359 20.93 -0.04 -0.38
C ALA A 359 21.35 0.94 -1.49
N MET A 360 20.42 1.75 -1.97
CA MET A 360 20.68 2.85 -2.92
C MET A 360 19.89 4.09 -2.47
N VAL A 361 20.38 4.75 -1.42
CA VAL A 361 20.02 6.15 -1.20
C VAL A 361 20.67 6.92 -2.32
N ASP A 362 19.87 7.41 -3.24
CA ASP A 362 20.30 8.36 -4.26
C ASP A 362 21.07 9.49 -3.54
N ALA A 363 22.23 9.89 -4.05
CA ALA A 363 23.10 10.86 -3.37
C ALA A 363 22.35 12.16 -2.99
N ASP A 364 21.33 12.54 -3.77
CA ASP A 364 20.51 13.71 -3.49
C ASP A 364 19.53 13.50 -2.31
N LYS A 365 19.09 12.28 -2.04
CA LYS A 365 18.28 11.92 -0.86
C LYS A 365 19.13 11.81 0.41
N ALA A 366 20.38 11.38 0.27
CA ALA A 366 21.33 11.33 1.38
C ALA A 366 21.60 12.72 2.00
N ILE A 367 21.59 13.78 1.19
CA ILE A 367 21.85 15.16 1.64
C ILE A 367 20.79 15.61 2.67
N ILE A 368 19.51 15.26 2.45
CA ILE A 368 18.40 15.64 3.34
C ILE A 368 18.51 14.91 4.68
N VAL A 369 18.81 13.62 4.64
CA VAL A 369 18.96 12.77 5.83
C VAL A 369 20.14 13.22 6.70
N VAL A 370 21.28 13.47 6.06
CA VAL A 370 22.51 13.88 6.76
C VAL A 370 22.35 15.21 7.49
N ASN A 371 21.61 16.15 6.90
CA ASN A 371 21.39 17.47 7.52
C ASN A 371 20.45 17.44 8.74
N SER A 372 19.69 16.37 8.92
CA SER A 372 18.75 16.20 10.04
C SER A 372 19.35 15.46 11.27
N ILE A 373 20.60 15.01 11.19
CA ILE A 373 21.26 14.28 12.30
C ILE A 373 21.60 15.24 13.45
N PRO A 374 21.05 15.07 14.68
CA PRO A 374 21.13 16.06 15.75
C PRO A 374 22.54 16.36 16.23
N HIS A 375 23.45 15.38 16.22
CA HIS A 375 24.84 15.51 16.69
C HIS A 375 25.82 15.91 15.58
N ARG A 376 25.32 16.13 14.36
CA ARG A 376 26.13 16.62 13.26
C ARG A 376 26.40 18.12 13.39
N GLN A 377 27.67 18.51 13.36
CA GLN A 377 28.05 19.91 13.42
C GLN A 377 27.72 20.64 12.11
N LYS A 378 27.32 21.88 12.21
CA LYS A 378 27.18 22.78 11.05
C LYS A 378 28.57 23.20 10.56
N PRO A 379 28.74 23.39 9.21
CA PRO A 379 29.98 23.93 8.68
C PRO A 379 30.34 25.25 9.34
N LYS A 380 31.62 25.39 9.69
CA LYS A 380 32.18 26.61 10.31
C LYS A 380 32.40 27.73 9.28
N TRP A 381 32.30 27.41 8.01
CA TRP A 381 32.56 28.29 6.86
C TRP A 381 31.26 28.56 6.12
N SER A 382 31.21 29.71 5.41
CA SER A 382 30.19 29.90 4.35
C SER A 382 30.48 28.92 3.22
N VAL A 383 29.48 28.13 2.83
CA VAL A 383 29.63 27.06 1.84
C VAL A 383 29.05 27.50 0.50
N TYR A 384 29.88 27.42 -0.53
CA TYR A 384 29.50 27.67 -1.91
C TYR A 384 29.83 26.45 -2.79
N ASP A 385 29.13 26.29 -3.90
CA ASP A 385 29.24 25.13 -4.80
C ASP A 385 29.94 25.50 -6.09
N TRP A 386 31.07 26.23 -5.97
CA TRP A 386 31.84 26.72 -7.12
C TRP A 386 32.80 25.68 -7.71
N VAL A 387 33.17 24.68 -6.91
CA VAL A 387 34.12 23.62 -7.28
C VAL A 387 33.47 22.26 -7.12
N ASN A 388 33.45 21.46 -8.17
CA ASN A 388 32.94 20.10 -8.11
C ASN A 388 33.89 19.17 -7.34
N VAL A 389 33.40 18.57 -6.25
CA VAL A 389 34.17 17.70 -5.37
C VAL A 389 33.55 16.32 -5.31
N TYR A 390 34.36 15.27 -5.44
CA TYR A 390 33.91 13.90 -5.25
C TYR A 390 34.89 13.05 -4.46
N ILE A 391 34.38 11.99 -3.86
CA ILE A 391 35.15 11.07 -3.01
C ILE A 391 35.39 9.77 -3.76
N LYS A 392 36.65 9.32 -3.86
CA LYS A 392 37.03 7.95 -4.20
C LYS A 392 37.29 7.17 -2.91
N ALA A 393 36.70 5.97 -2.81
CA ALA A 393 36.85 5.15 -1.61
C ALA A 393 37.40 3.76 -1.94
N THR A 394 38.25 3.26 -1.04
CA THR A 394 38.74 1.88 -1.07
C THR A 394 38.58 1.24 0.30
N LYS A 395 38.34 -0.09 0.30
CA LYS A 395 38.22 -0.93 1.48
C LYS A 395 39.31 -1.98 1.51
N THR A 396 39.79 -2.32 2.71
CA THR A 396 40.80 -3.36 2.94
C THR A 396 40.36 -4.15 4.16
N LYS A 397 40.18 -5.48 4.01
CA LYS A 397 39.93 -6.36 5.15
C LYS A 397 41.26 -6.65 5.87
N SER A 398 41.22 -6.83 7.20
CA SER A 398 42.42 -7.16 7.99
C SER A 398 43.11 -8.42 7.43
N GLY A 399 44.40 -8.33 7.24
CA GLY A 399 45.25 -9.35 6.55
C GLY A 399 45.85 -8.76 5.26
N PHE A 400 46.65 -9.54 4.55
CA PHE A 400 47.38 -9.12 3.34
C PHE A 400 46.51 -8.94 2.09
N SER A 401 45.29 -8.42 2.21
CA SER A 401 44.41 -8.20 1.07
C SER A 401 44.71 -6.87 0.35
N LEU A 402 44.70 -6.87 -0.97
CA LEU A 402 44.81 -5.66 -1.78
C LEU A 402 43.59 -4.75 -1.58
N PRO A 403 43.80 -3.41 -1.54
CA PRO A 403 42.68 -2.47 -1.48
C PRO A 403 41.72 -2.63 -2.66
N LYS A 404 40.42 -2.78 -2.37
CA LYS A 404 39.36 -2.83 -3.39
C LYS A 404 38.56 -1.52 -3.36
N ALA A 405 38.22 -0.99 -4.53
CA ALA A 405 37.30 0.15 -4.64
C ALA A 405 35.91 -0.28 -4.16
N PHE A 406 35.18 0.66 -3.51
CA PHE A 406 33.77 0.48 -3.16
C PHE A 406 33.00 1.77 -3.40
N GLN A 407 31.67 1.64 -3.54
CA GLN A 407 30.79 2.75 -3.86
C GLN A 407 29.94 3.19 -2.67
N SER A 408 29.47 4.45 -2.75
CA SER A 408 28.51 4.97 -1.77
C SER A 408 27.24 4.10 -1.72
N GLY A 409 26.81 3.73 -0.50
CA GLY A 409 25.65 2.88 -0.29
C GLY A 409 25.95 1.37 -0.17
N GLU A 410 27.18 0.95 -0.46
CA GLU A 410 27.58 -0.46 -0.35
C GLU A 410 27.59 -0.94 1.11
N ILE A 411 27.14 -2.19 1.33
CA ILE A 411 27.08 -2.80 2.65
C ILE A 411 28.43 -3.41 2.99
N LEU A 412 28.96 -3.09 4.17
CA LEU A 412 30.21 -3.61 4.68
C LEU A 412 30.01 -4.32 6.02
N THR A 413 30.88 -5.26 6.34
CA THR A 413 30.98 -5.87 7.67
C THR A 413 31.83 -5.02 8.62
N LYS A 414 31.80 -5.32 9.93
CA LYS A 414 32.74 -4.72 10.90
C LYS A 414 34.19 -5.08 10.60
N ASN A 415 35.11 -4.29 11.17
CA ASN A 415 36.58 -4.47 11.11
C ASN A 415 37.16 -4.37 9.70
N VAL A 416 36.57 -3.57 8.85
CA VAL A 416 37.11 -3.22 7.51
C VAL A 416 37.77 -1.84 7.60
N SER A 417 38.99 -1.72 7.10
CA SER A 417 39.70 -0.45 6.97
C SER A 417 39.26 0.27 5.71
N LEU A 418 38.88 1.53 5.86
CA LEU A 418 38.38 2.39 4.78
C LEU A 418 39.36 3.55 4.52
N LYS A 419 39.56 3.86 3.23
CA LYS A 419 40.35 5.00 2.80
C LYS A 419 39.52 5.82 1.81
N PHE A 420 39.28 7.08 2.14
CA PHE A 420 38.59 8.06 1.31
C PHE A 420 39.60 9.05 0.77
N GLU A 421 39.53 9.34 -0.51
CA GLU A 421 40.37 10.31 -1.22
C GLU A 421 39.48 11.38 -1.85
N ALA A 422 39.71 12.64 -1.50
CA ALA A 422 39.04 13.78 -2.13
C ALA A 422 39.63 14.07 -3.49
N LYS A 423 38.76 14.30 -4.48
CA LYS A 423 39.09 14.66 -5.85
C LYS A 423 38.35 15.92 -6.24
N ALA A 424 39.11 16.88 -6.78
CA ALA A 424 38.59 18.08 -7.39
C ALA A 424 39.65 18.65 -8.34
N GLU A 425 39.27 19.56 -9.22
CA GLU A 425 40.16 20.32 -10.03
C GLU A 425 41.02 21.25 -9.14
N ASN A 426 42.32 21.31 -9.42
CA ASN A 426 43.27 22.14 -8.67
C ASN A 426 43.23 21.98 -7.14
N ILE A 427 42.93 20.76 -6.65
CA ILE A 427 42.73 20.45 -5.22
C ILE A 427 43.88 20.89 -4.31
N LYS A 428 45.09 21.04 -4.85
CA LYS A 428 46.29 21.42 -4.07
C LYS A 428 46.21 22.82 -3.48
N GLN A 429 45.40 23.72 -4.03
CA GLN A 429 45.21 25.08 -3.56
C GLN A 429 44.24 25.22 -2.39
N TYR A 430 43.56 24.11 -1.98
CA TYR A 430 42.60 24.09 -0.92
C TYR A 430 43.07 23.26 0.28
N GLU A 431 42.67 23.67 1.45
CA GLU A 431 42.63 22.85 2.65
C GLU A 431 41.42 21.91 2.56
N VAL A 432 41.60 20.62 2.83
CA VAL A 432 40.52 19.65 2.78
C VAL A 432 40.16 19.23 4.17
N HIS A 433 38.92 19.55 4.57
CA HIS A 433 38.33 19.12 5.83
C HIS A 433 37.31 18.02 5.56
N TRP A 434 37.27 17.05 6.44
CA TRP A 434 36.36 15.91 6.36
C TRP A 434 35.35 15.98 7.48
N GLN A 435 34.08 15.73 7.19
CA GLN A 435 33.06 15.49 8.19
C GLN A 435 32.70 14.01 8.19
N VAL A 436 32.75 13.37 9.36
CA VAL A 436 32.36 11.98 9.53
C VAL A 436 31.21 11.95 10.52
N THR A 437 30.04 11.58 10.02
CA THR A 437 28.83 11.45 10.82
C THR A 437 28.45 9.98 10.90
N ASN A 438 28.41 9.42 12.10
CA ASN A 438 27.95 8.05 12.30
C ASN A 438 26.56 8.04 12.96
N THR A 439 25.81 6.97 12.71
CA THR A 439 24.52 6.73 13.33
C THR A 439 24.49 5.29 13.82
N GLY A 440 23.49 4.94 14.61
CA GLY A 440 23.27 3.59 15.11
C GLY A 440 23.26 3.51 16.63
N ILE A 441 22.48 2.55 17.14
CA ILE A 441 22.32 2.33 18.59
C ILE A 441 23.63 1.91 19.25
N GLU A 442 24.42 1.09 18.55
CA GLU A 442 25.69 0.59 19.06
C GLU A 442 26.70 1.74 19.30
N ALA A 443 26.86 2.65 18.34
CA ALA A 443 27.70 3.83 18.48
C ALA A 443 27.20 4.75 19.61
N LYS A 444 25.87 4.91 19.73
CA LYS A 444 25.25 5.71 20.80
C LYS A 444 25.50 5.11 22.19
N ASN A 445 25.27 3.80 22.35
CA ASN A 445 25.43 3.12 23.63
C ASN A 445 26.91 3.11 24.13
N ASN A 446 27.85 3.16 23.18
CA ASN A 446 29.29 3.24 23.49
C ASN A 446 29.80 4.69 23.60
N GLY A 447 28.92 5.71 23.57
CA GLY A 447 29.32 7.10 23.63
C GLY A 447 30.17 7.57 22.44
N CYS A 448 30.09 6.90 21.30
CA CYS A 448 30.94 7.08 20.13
C CYS A 448 30.19 7.72 18.94
N LEU A 449 29.11 8.46 19.19
CA LEU A 449 28.48 9.26 18.15
C LEU A 449 29.42 10.38 17.68
N ARG A 450 29.55 10.52 16.36
CA ARG A 450 30.45 11.48 15.71
C ARG A 450 29.67 12.30 14.67
N GLY A 451 30.00 13.56 14.54
CA GLY A 451 29.43 14.50 13.57
C GLY A 451 30.41 15.66 13.31
N ASP A 452 31.66 15.49 13.80
CA ASP A 452 32.68 16.52 13.84
C ASP A 452 33.43 16.66 12.51
N PHE A 453 34.12 17.78 12.37
CA PHE A 453 35.06 18.06 11.30
C PHE A 453 36.48 17.61 11.70
N TYR A 454 37.18 17.04 10.70
CA TYR A 454 38.53 16.53 10.84
C TYR A 454 39.41 17.07 9.73
N ASP A 455 40.65 17.38 10.01
CA ASP A 455 41.62 17.76 8.98
C ASP A 455 42.01 16.57 8.11
N GLY A 456 42.19 16.82 6.83
CA GLY A 456 42.61 15.81 5.90
C GLY A 456 44.11 15.52 6.00
N GLN A 457 44.47 14.24 5.93
CA GLN A 457 45.88 13.84 5.81
C GLN A 457 46.38 13.99 4.37
N ILE A 458 47.60 14.43 4.18
CA ILE A 458 48.27 14.43 2.90
C ILE A 458 49.21 13.22 2.83
N ILE A 459 48.85 12.22 2.04
CA ILE A 459 49.68 11.01 1.84
C ILE A 459 49.98 10.93 0.33
N GLU A 460 51.27 10.94 -0.04
CA GLU A 460 51.70 10.92 -1.44
C GLU A 460 51.01 11.99 -2.29
N GLY A 461 50.85 13.18 -1.77
CA GLY A 461 50.18 14.29 -2.44
C GLY A 461 48.66 14.19 -2.57
N LYS A 462 48.04 13.14 -2.02
CA LYS A 462 46.60 12.91 -2.04
C LYS A 462 45.97 13.37 -0.72
N ARG A 463 44.77 13.92 -0.80
CA ARG A 463 43.95 14.34 0.37
C ARG A 463 43.09 13.18 0.86
N ILE A 464 43.48 12.58 2.00
CA ILE A 464 42.99 11.29 2.45
C ILE A 464 42.34 11.39 3.83
N ARG A 465 41.28 10.62 4.04
CA ARG A 465 40.73 10.25 5.36
C ARG A 465 40.75 8.74 5.49
N LYS A 466 41.21 8.21 6.64
CA LYS A 466 41.15 6.81 6.99
C LYS A 466 40.11 6.60 8.09
N GLU A 467 39.29 5.58 7.97
CA GLU A 467 38.27 5.17 8.95
C GLU A 467 38.27 3.64 9.07
N THR A 468 37.59 3.14 10.11
CA THR A 468 37.36 1.70 10.29
C THR A 468 35.92 1.45 10.66
N THR A 469 35.34 0.35 10.14
CA THR A 469 33.96 -0.03 10.42
C THR A 469 33.82 -0.72 11.77
N HIS A 470 33.67 0.05 12.87
CA HIS A 470 33.57 -0.49 14.22
C HIS A 470 32.14 -0.77 14.67
N TYR A 471 31.22 0.11 14.34
CA TYR A 471 29.83 0.09 14.83
C TYR A 471 28.86 -0.13 13.69
N VAL A 472 27.85 -0.95 13.93
CA VAL A 472 26.72 -1.15 13.00
C VAL A 472 25.94 0.16 12.84
N GLY A 473 25.49 0.43 11.63
CA GLY A 473 24.69 1.60 11.28
C GLY A 473 25.09 2.23 9.93
N THR A 474 24.44 3.33 9.60
CA THR A 474 24.77 4.13 8.43
C THR A 474 25.69 5.26 8.83
N HIS A 475 26.85 5.32 8.20
CA HIS A 475 27.85 6.35 8.41
C HIS A 475 27.97 7.21 7.15
N VAL A 476 28.23 8.48 7.32
CA VAL A 476 28.32 9.45 6.24
C VAL A 476 29.66 10.15 6.27
N VAL A 477 30.32 10.21 5.13
CA VAL A 477 31.61 10.90 4.95
C VAL A 477 31.45 11.98 3.89
N GLU A 478 31.82 13.20 4.23
CA GLU A 478 31.81 14.34 3.30
C GLU A 478 33.15 15.07 3.37
N CYS A 479 33.56 15.70 2.29
CA CYS A 479 34.75 16.56 2.27
C CYS A 479 34.42 17.96 1.79
N TYR A 480 35.15 18.93 2.35
CA TYR A 480 34.98 20.35 2.14
C TYR A 480 36.32 20.95 1.71
N LEU A 481 36.31 21.73 0.62
CA LEU A 481 37.47 22.46 0.10
C LEU A 481 37.45 23.88 0.64
N VAL A 482 38.35 24.19 1.55
CA VAL A 482 38.40 25.50 2.19
C VAL A 482 39.62 26.28 1.75
N LYS A 483 39.48 27.58 1.52
CA LYS A 483 40.55 28.52 1.25
C LYS A 483 40.21 29.88 1.83
N ASN A 484 41.12 30.45 2.60
CA ASN A 484 40.93 31.74 3.28
C ASN A 484 39.63 31.84 4.10
N GLY A 485 39.25 30.77 4.79
CA GLY A 485 38.05 30.75 5.66
C GLY A 485 36.71 30.62 4.89
N VAL A 486 36.73 30.34 3.60
CA VAL A 486 35.56 30.14 2.76
C VAL A 486 35.62 28.74 2.15
N CYS A 487 34.48 28.01 2.18
CA CYS A 487 34.34 26.71 1.53
C CYS A 487 33.92 26.90 0.04
N TYR A 488 34.75 26.51 -0.88
CA TYR A 488 34.57 26.66 -2.34
C TYR A 488 33.85 25.48 -2.98
N GLY A 489 33.79 24.34 -2.29
CA GLY A 489 33.11 23.15 -2.79
C GLY A 489 32.95 22.10 -1.70
N LYS A 490 31.86 21.38 -1.77
CA LYS A 490 31.48 20.30 -0.84
C LYS A 490 31.17 19.05 -1.66
N SER A 491 31.63 17.88 -1.22
CA SER A 491 31.24 16.63 -1.87
C SER A 491 29.78 16.29 -1.59
N LYS A 492 29.19 15.50 -2.50
CA LYS A 492 27.99 14.74 -2.13
C LYS A 492 28.32 13.80 -0.98
N PRO A 493 27.35 13.50 -0.08
CA PRO A 493 27.52 12.53 1.00
C PRO A 493 27.94 11.16 0.46
N PHE A 494 29.01 10.60 0.99
CA PHE A 494 29.42 9.24 0.74
C PHE A 494 28.91 8.34 1.87
N ILE A 495 27.99 7.42 1.56
CA ILE A 495 27.31 6.57 2.51
C ILE A 495 28.09 5.27 2.71
N VAL A 496 28.27 4.87 3.97
CA VAL A 496 28.86 3.59 4.37
C VAL A 496 27.86 2.87 5.28
N ASN A 497 27.32 1.76 4.83
CA ASN A 497 26.40 0.92 5.59
C ASN A 497 27.17 -0.23 6.24
N ILE A 498 27.17 -0.29 7.59
CA ILE A 498 27.90 -1.32 8.34
C ILE A 498 26.87 -2.26 8.99
N ARG A 499 27.00 -3.58 8.76
CA ARG A 499 26.15 -4.60 9.36
C ARG A 499 26.96 -5.64 10.13
N ASP A 500 26.36 -6.22 11.19
CA ASP A 500 26.82 -7.50 11.72
C ASP A 500 26.43 -8.58 10.75
N GLY A 501 27.34 -9.34 10.22
CA GLY A 501 26.97 -10.29 9.22
C GLY A 501 27.83 -11.50 9.13
N PHE A 502 27.19 -12.64 8.93
CA PHE A 502 27.81 -13.83 8.37
C PHE A 502 28.33 -13.52 6.97
N SER A 503 29.59 -13.86 6.73
CA SER A 503 30.24 -13.72 5.43
C SER A 503 29.48 -14.51 4.37
N LEU A 504 28.81 -13.82 3.45
CA LEU A 504 28.64 -14.37 2.11
C LEU A 504 30.00 -14.23 1.41
N GLU A 505 30.50 -15.35 0.94
CA GLU A 505 31.81 -15.48 0.32
C GLU A 505 31.99 -14.54 -0.87
N TRP A 506 33.17 -14.07 -1.04
CA TRP A 506 33.65 -13.08 -2.01
C TRP A 506 33.90 -13.68 -3.40
#